data_8fb1c0ae9bc5598e5c9fdebb762899ac
#
_entry.id   8fb1c0ae9bc5598e5c9fdebb762899ac
#
_cell.length_a   1.000
_cell.length_b   1.000
_cell.length_c   1.000
_cell.angle_alpha   90.00
_cell.angle_beta   90.00
_cell.angle_gamma   90.00
#
_symmetry.space_group_name_H-M   'P 1'
#
loop_
_entity.id
_entity.type
_entity.pdbx_description
1 polymer ?
#
loop_
_entity_poly.entity_id
_entity_poly.type
_entity_poly.pdbx_seq_one_letter_code
_entity_poly.pdbx_strand_id
1 'polypeptide(L)'
;SFRAGVSVRNRFIYGDLVESFPSYNDLISRDYGYLHKLTRNLVEEDSYLVNTSVDRLWMHYTRGSFEVRIGRQRINWGQTYVWNPNDLFNAYSFFDFDYEEKPGSDAIRLMYYPSYTSAAELAVKVNRDEQVTAAGYYRMNKWGYDWQFLAGILNDEEYVAGMGWSGDIAGAGFSCEATYIRPDKNFRDTSGILLASASASYMFDNSLYLQMEGFYNGNYEHMRLGSFRSYYYRPMTVKTLS
;
A
#
# COMPACT_ATOMS: atom_id res chain seq x y z
N SER A 1 -7.35 -14.26 -22.39
CA SER A 1 -7.73 -15.18 -21.29
C SER A 1 -8.56 -14.46 -20.24
N PHE A 2 -9.36 -15.22 -19.51
CA PHE A 2 -10.15 -14.73 -18.37
C PHE A 2 -9.76 -15.55 -17.13
N ARG A 3 -9.59 -14.87 -15.99
CA ARG A 3 -9.30 -15.47 -14.69
C ARG A 3 -10.12 -14.76 -13.61
N ALA A 4 -10.43 -15.47 -12.54
CA ALA A 4 -11.04 -14.90 -11.34
C ALA A 4 -10.35 -15.51 -10.12
N GLY A 5 -10.30 -14.76 -9.03
CA GLY A 5 -9.69 -15.21 -7.80
C GLY A 5 -10.47 -14.72 -6.58
N VAL A 6 -10.55 -15.58 -5.57
CA VAL A 6 -11.07 -15.25 -4.25
C VAL A 6 -10.10 -15.77 -3.19
N SER A 7 -9.86 -14.95 -2.16
CA SER A 7 -9.11 -15.32 -0.97
C SER A 7 -9.91 -14.93 0.26
N VAL A 8 -10.12 -15.85 1.15
CA VAL A 8 -10.87 -15.66 2.40
C VAL A 8 -9.94 -15.97 3.55
N ARG A 9 -9.90 -15.06 4.53
CA ARG A 9 -9.15 -15.22 5.77
C ARG A 9 -10.12 -15.46 6.92
N ASN A 10 -9.83 -16.49 7.72
CA ASN A 10 -10.51 -16.73 8.96
C ASN A 10 -9.52 -16.55 10.11
N ARG A 11 -9.91 -15.76 11.12
CA ARG A 11 -9.12 -15.52 12.34
C ARG A 11 -9.92 -16.01 13.53
N PHE A 12 -9.25 -16.77 14.37
CA PHE A 12 -9.74 -17.12 15.69
C PHE A 12 -8.88 -16.39 16.72
N ILE A 13 -9.49 -15.51 17.49
CA ILE A 13 -8.81 -14.63 18.45
C ILE A 13 -9.42 -14.91 19.82
N TYR A 14 -8.58 -15.13 20.82
CA TYR A 14 -9.00 -15.41 22.19
C TYR A 14 -8.05 -14.75 23.20
N GLY A 15 -8.55 -14.57 24.41
CA GLY A 15 -7.75 -14.07 25.54
C GLY A 15 -8.14 -12.69 26.00
N ASP A 16 -7.34 -12.15 26.94
CA ASP A 16 -7.59 -10.91 27.70
C ASP A 16 -7.85 -9.67 26.84
N LEU A 17 -7.34 -9.63 25.63
CA LEU A 17 -7.58 -8.54 24.68
C LEU A 17 -9.05 -8.47 24.24
N VAL A 18 -9.68 -9.61 24.01
CA VAL A 18 -11.11 -9.70 23.63
C VAL A 18 -11.99 -9.36 24.83
N GLU A 19 -11.63 -9.90 26.01
CA GLU A 19 -12.36 -9.71 27.26
C GLU A 19 -12.25 -8.27 27.80
N SER A 20 -11.06 -7.65 27.75
CA SER A 20 -10.80 -6.34 28.36
C SER A 20 -11.13 -5.16 27.47
N PHE A 21 -11.26 -5.37 26.14
CA PHE A 21 -11.50 -4.31 25.17
C PHE A 21 -12.66 -4.65 24.22
N PRO A 22 -13.93 -4.44 24.64
CA PRO A 22 -15.11 -4.72 23.79
C PRO A 22 -15.07 -3.98 22.43
N SER A 23 -14.41 -2.81 22.37
CA SER A 23 -14.19 -2.07 21.12
C SER A 23 -13.22 -2.75 20.15
N TYR A 24 -12.49 -3.78 20.60
CA TYR A 24 -11.58 -4.56 19.75
C TYR A 24 -12.34 -5.36 18.67
N ASN A 25 -13.51 -5.89 19.00
CA ASN A 25 -14.39 -6.62 18.08
C ASN A 25 -14.83 -5.72 16.92
N ASP A 26 -15.19 -4.47 17.24
CA ASP A 26 -15.52 -3.46 16.25
C ASP A 26 -14.31 -3.09 15.38
N LEU A 27 -13.14 -2.97 16.00
CA LEU A 27 -11.90 -2.61 15.31
C LEU A 27 -11.51 -3.64 14.26
N ILE A 28 -11.54 -4.93 14.62
CA ILE A 28 -11.20 -6.04 13.72
C ILE A 28 -12.21 -6.21 12.59
N SER A 29 -13.48 -5.86 12.82
CA SER A 29 -14.52 -5.95 11.81
C SER A 29 -14.57 -4.75 10.85
N ARG A 30 -13.71 -3.75 11.03
CA ARG A 30 -13.69 -2.54 10.20
C ARG A 30 -12.87 -2.77 8.92
N ASP A 31 -13.51 -2.56 7.79
CA ASP A 31 -12.89 -2.53 6.46
C ASP A 31 -12.56 -1.09 6.08
N TYR A 32 -11.45 -0.55 6.62
CA TYR A 32 -11.00 0.79 6.25
C TYR A 32 -10.45 0.80 4.82
N GLY A 33 -10.84 1.82 4.06
CA GLY A 33 -10.32 2.05 2.71
C GLY A 33 -10.92 1.16 1.62
N TYR A 34 -11.88 0.29 1.95
CA TYR A 34 -12.64 -0.50 0.98
C TYR A 34 -13.99 0.13 0.65
N LEU A 35 -14.50 -0.11 -0.56
CA LEU A 35 -15.82 0.30 -0.96
C LEU A 35 -16.91 -0.56 -0.27
N HIS A 36 -16.70 -1.86 -0.23
CA HIS A 36 -17.65 -2.81 0.35
C HIS A 36 -17.12 -3.47 1.62
N LYS A 37 -17.99 -3.57 2.63
CA LYS A 37 -17.67 -4.33 3.85
C LYS A 37 -17.78 -5.84 3.56
N LEU A 38 -16.64 -6.51 3.47
CA LEU A 38 -16.52 -7.95 3.26
C LEU A 38 -15.86 -8.67 4.46
N THR A 39 -15.77 -7.97 5.59
CA THR A 39 -15.30 -8.51 6.86
C THR A 39 -16.47 -8.62 7.83
N ARG A 40 -16.60 -9.78 8.47
CA ARG A 40 -17.66 -10.06 9.43
C ARG A 40 -17.15 -10.91 10.59
N ASN A 41 -17.59 -10.57 11.79
CA ASN A 41 -17.43 -11.44 12.94
C ASN A 41 -18.56 -12.49 12.88
N LEU A 42 -18.18 -13.75 12.83
CA LEU A 42 -19.12 -14.88 12.80
C LEU A 42 -19.58 -15.29 14.19
N VAL A 43 -18.67 -15.16 15.17
CA VAL A 43 -18.94 -15.45 16.58
C VAL A 43 -18.27 -14.33 17.39
N GLU A 44 -19.01 -13.79 18.34
CA GLU A 44 -18.54 -12.78 19.30
C GLU A 44 -18.99 -13.24 20.68
N GLU A 45 -18.02 -13.67 21.49
CA GLU A 45 -18.20 -14.07 22.87
C GLU A 45 -17.26 -13.24 23.77
N ASP A 46 -17.49 -13.26 25.05
CA ASP A 46 -16.72 -12.46 26.01
C ASP A 46 -15.21 -12.72 25.96
N SER A 47 -14.81 -13.96 25.64
CA SER A 47 -13.40 -14.38 25.69
C SER A 47 -12.81 -14.81 24.36
N TYR A 48 -13.61 -14.87 23.30
CA TYR A 48 -13.14 -15.24 21.96
C TYR A 48 -13.97 -14.66 20.82
N LEU A 49 -13.33 -14.50 19.67
CA LEU A 49 -13.89 -13.91 18.46
C LEU A 49 -13.50 -14.76 17.25
N VAL A 50 -14.47 -15.06 16.38
CA VAL A 50 -14.24 -15.64 15.06
C VAL A 50 -14.55 -14.62 13.99
N ASN A 51 -13.51 -14.15 13.31
CA ASN A 51 -13.62 -13.15 12.26
C ASN A 51 -13.32 -13.76 10.90
N THR A 52 -14.12 -13.44 9.91
CA THR A 52 -13.94 -13.82 8.50
C THR A 52 -13.85 -12.58 7.64
N SER A 53 -12.85 -12.50 6.79
CA SER A 53 -12.65 -11.41 5.82
C SER A 53 -12.37 -11.95 4.42
N VAL A 54 -12.88 -11.26 3.40
CA VAL A 54 -12.51 -11.53 2.00
C VAL A 54 -11.37 -10.58 1.63
N ASP A 55 -10.16 -11.10 1.59
CA ASP A 55 -8.95 -10.31 1.32
C ASP A 55 -8.77 -10.04 -0.16
N ARG A 56 -9.21 -10.94 -1.02
CA ARG A 56 -9.14 -10.81 -2.49
C ARG A 56 -10.43 -11.31 -3.12
N LEU A 57 -10.96 -10.53 -4.04
CA LEU A 57 -12.11 -10.89 -4.87
C LEU A 57 -12.01 -10.12 -6.18
N TRP A 58 -11.48 -10.73 -7.22
CA TRP A 58 -11.19 -10.05 -8.46
C TRP A 58 -11.47 -10.89 -9.71
N MET A 59 -11.74 -10.18 -10.81
CA MET A 59 -11.78 -10.71 -12.16
C MET A 59 -10.68 -10.06 -12.99
N HIS A 60 -10.03 -10.84 -13.85
CA HIS A 60 -8.91 -10.43 -14.67
C HIS A 60 -9.08 -10.90 -16.11
N TYR A 61 -8.98 -9.98 -17.05
CA TYR A 61 -9.04 -10.23 -18.49
C TYR A 61 -7.74 -9.78 -19.16
N THR A 62 -7.17 -10.66 -20.01
CA THR A 62 -5.95 -10.39 -20.77
C THR A 62 -6.20 -10.56 -22.25
N ARG A 63 -5.78 -9.56 -23.05
CA ARG A 63 -5.80 -9.60 -24.52
C ARG A 63 -4.52 -8.95 -25.09
N GLY A 64 -3.61 -9.79 -25.62
CA GLY A 64 -2.31 -9.33 -26.10
C GLY A 64 -1.54 -8.67 -24.97
N SER A 65 -1.06 -7.45 -25.18
CA SER A 65 -0.32 -6.65 -24.19
C SER A 65 -1.21 -5.86 -23.21
N PHE A 66 -2.53 -6.02 -23.29
CA PHE A 66 -3.47 -5.34 -22.41
C PHE A 66 -4.05 -6.29 -21.38
N GLU A 67 -4.15 -5.81 -20.15
CA GLU A 67 -4.80 -6.48 -19.04
C GLU A 67 -5.73 -5.53 -18.30
N VAL A 68 -6.87 -6.06 -17.85
CA VAL A 68 -7.83 -5.35 -16.99
C VAL A 68 -8.10 -6.23 -15.77
N ARG A 69 -8.02 -5.64 -14.58
CA ARG A 69 -8.39 -6.32 -13.35
C ARG A 69 -9.36 -5.45 -12.56
N ILE A 70 -10.47 -6.06 -12.11
CA ILE A 70 -11.56 -5.38 -11.40
C ILE A 70 -11.85 -6.15 -10.12
N GLY A 71 -12.06 -5.41 -9.04
CA GLY A 71 -12.43 -5.94 -7.72
C GLY A 71 -11.37 -5.73 -6.66
N ARG A 72 -11.48 -6.45 -5.54
CA ARG A 72 -10.55 -6.37 -4.41
C ARG A 72 -9.23 -7.06 -4.76
N GLN A 73 -8.19 -6.27 -4.94
CA GLN A 73 -6.89 -6.70 -5.40
C GLN A 73 -5.77 -5.91 -4.73
N ARG A 74 -4.58 -6.48 -4.69
CA ARG A 74 -3.39 -5.75 -4.30
C ARG A 74 -2.84 -4.98 -5.51
N ILE A 75 -2.59 -3.69 -5.33
CA ILE A 75 -1.86 -2.84 -6.26
C ILE A 75 -0.59 -2.41 -5.52
N ASN A 76 0.56 -2.85 -5.96
CA ASN A 76 1.83 -2.53 -5.31
C ASN A 76 2.76 -1.89 -6.33
N TRP A 77 3.09 -0.62 -6.10
CA TRP A 77 4.04 0.16 -6.90
C TRP A 77 5.33 0.48 -6.16
N GLY A 78 5.45 0.02 -4.91
CA GLY A 78 6.66 0.17 -4.13
C GLY A 78 7.79 -0.74 -4.60
N GLN A 79 9.03 -0.28 -4.48
CA GLN A 79 10.28 -0.98 -4.83
C GLN A 79 11.16 -1.26 -3.61
N THR A 80 11.00 -0.51 -2.53
CA THR A 80 11.74 -0.67 -1.29
C THR A 80 11.13 -1.76 -0.40
N TYR A 81 11.86 -2.23 0.61
CA TYR A 81 11.46 -3.43 1.36
C TYR A 81 10.47 -3.12 2.49
N VAL A 82 10.74 -2.05 3.25
CA VAL A 82 10.01 -1.70 4.47
C VAL A 82 9.08 -0.53 4.19
N TRP A 83 9.64 0.63 3.84
CA TRP A 83 8.88 1.84 3.58
C TRP A 83 8.71 2.05 2.09
N ASN A 84 7.46 2.08 1.63
CA ASN A 84 7.12 2.18 0.21
C ASN A 84 6.29 3.45 -0.07
N PRO A 85 6.92 4.62 -0.19
CA PRO A 85 6.21 5.87 -0.49
C PRO A 85 5.37 5.83 -1.77
N ASN A 86 5.78 5.02 -2.75
CA ASN A 86 5.09 4.85 -4.03
C ASN A 86 3.91 3.87 -3.98
N ASP A 87 3.66 3.19 -2.84
CA ASP A 87 2.52 2.27 -2.69
C ASP A 87 1.24 3.03 -2.31
N LEU A 88 0.67 3.78 -3.26
CA LEU A 88 -0.43 4.71 -3.05
C LEU A 88 -1.76 4.05 -2.65
N PHE A 89 -1.98 2.81 -3.08
CA PHE A 89 -3.27 2.12 -2.97
C PHE A 89 -3.40 1.26 -1.71
N ASN A 90 -2.29 0.79 -1.18
CA ASN A 90 -2.25 -0.16 -0.06
C ASN A 90 -1.33 0.31 1.06
N ALA A 91 -1.36 1.60 1.38
CA ALA A 91 -0.62 2.12 2.51
C ALA A 91 -1.02 1.38 3.80
N TYR A 92 -0.06 0.78 4.46
CA TYR A 92 -0.25 0.06 5.71
C TYR A 92 0.87 0.44 6.69
N SER A 93 0.64 0.26 7.98
CA SER A 93 1.69 0.46 8.97
C SER A 93 2.64 -0.73 8.99
N PHE A 94 3.94 -0.45 9.03
CA PHE A 94 4.96 -1.45 9.29
C PHE A 94 4.76 -2.14 10.66
N PHE A 95 4.11 -1.47 11.61
CA PHE A 95 3.80 -2.01 12.93
C PHE A 95 2.56 -2.90 12.98
N ASP A 96 1.87 -3.09 11.86
CA ASP A 96 0.76 -4.03 11.77
C ASP A 96 1.31 -5.44 11.46
N PHE A 97 1.74 -6.13 12.49
CA PHE A 97 2.37 -7.45 12.40
C PHE A 97 1.39 -8.60 12.12
N ASP A 98 0.09 -8.34 12.17
CA ASP A 98 -0.96 -9.36 12.02
C ASP A 98 -1.31 -9.66 10.56
N TYR A 99 -0.69 -8.95 9.61
CA TYR A 99 -0.91 -9.14 8.18
C TYR A 99 0.25 -9.90 7.53
N GLU A 100 0.03 -11.18 7.21
CA GLU A 100 0.93 -11.94 6.33
C GLU A 100 1.02 -11.33 4.93
N GLU A 101 -0.07 -10.72 4.46
CA GLU A 101 -0.15 -10.01 3.19
C GLU A 101 -0.73 -8.61 3.38
N LYS A 102 -0.17 -7.63 2.66
CA LYS A 102 -0.73 -6.27 2.62
C LYS A 102 -2.20 -6.29 2.20
N PRO A 103 -3.06 -5.47 2.83
CA PRO A 103 -4.47 -5.36 2.46
C PRO A 103 -4.62 -5.01 0.98
N GLY A 104 -5.75 -5.38 0.39
CA GLY A 104 -6.09 -5.04 -0.99
C GLY A 104 -6.77 -3.68 -1.11
N SER A 105 -7.19 -3.37 -2.33
CA SER A 105 -8.06 -2.23 -2.64
C SER A 105 -9.18 -2.66 -3.57
N ASP A 106 -10.39 -2.13 -3.36
CA ASP A 106 -11.50 -2.29 -4.30
C ASP A 106 -11.26 -1.32 -5.46
N ALA A 107 -10.75 -1.84 -6.57
CA ALA A 107 -10.20 -1.02 -7.65
C ALA A 107 -10.44 -1.60 -9.04
N ILE A 108 -10.38 -0.70 -10.03
CA ILE A 108 -10.22 -1.04 -11.43
C ILE A 108 -8.77 -0.71 -11.80
N ARG A 109 -8.07 -1.68 -12.40
CA ARG A 109 -6.69 -1.54 -12.84
C ARG A 109 -6.58 -1.92 -14.31
N LEU A 110 -6.03 -1.01 -15.11
CA LEU A 110 -5.70 -1.21 -16.53
C LEU A 110 -4.18 -1.31 -16.62
N MET A 111 -3.68 -2.30 -17.34
CA MET A 111 -2.25 -2.53 -17.53
C MET A 111 -1.96 -2.69 -19.01
N TYR A 112 -0.87 -2.06 -19.45
CA TYR A 112 -0.38 -2.16 -20.82
C TYR A 112 1.12 -2.42 -20.81
N TYR A 113 1.56 -3.41 -21.54
CA TYR A 113 2.96 -3.83 -21.63
C TYR A 113 3.52 -3.48 -23.03
N PRO A 114 4.13 -2.28 -23.20
CA PRO A 114 4.73 -1.86 -24.47
C PRO A 114 5.91 -2.77 -24.88
N SER A 115 6.65 -3.29 -23.90
CA SER A 115 7.76 -4.21 -24.10
C SER A 115 7.86 -5.19 -22.93
N TYR A 116 8.80 -6.14 -23.02
CA TYR A 116 9.07 -7.09 -21.93
C TYR A 116 9.59 -6.42 -20.64
N THR A 117 10.20 -5.24 -20.77
CA THR A 117 10.83 -4.52 -19.66
C THR A 117 10.11 -3.25 -19.28
N SER A 118 8.96 -2.95 -19.90
CA SER A 118 8.17 -1.75 -19.60
C SER A 118 6.70 -2.07 -19.38
N ALA A 119 6.08 -1.33 -18.47
CA ALA A 119 4.66 -1.43 -18.17
C ALA A 119 4.09 -0.04 -17.87
N ALA A 120 2.91 0.21 -18.40
CA ALA A 120 2.09 1.36 -18.04
C ALA A 120 0.83 0.86 -17.35
N GLU A 121 0.43 1.52 -16.28
CA GLU A 121 -0.73 1.15 -15.48
C GLU A 121 -1.58 2.38 -15.16
N LEU A 122 -2.89 2.18 -15.09
CA LEU A 122 -3.83 3.13 -14.54
C LEU A 122 -4.68 2.40 -13.52
N ALA A 123 -4.75 2.94 -12.31
CA ALA A 123 -5.56 2.36 -11.26
C ALA A 123 -6.48 3.42 -10.65
N VAL A 124 -7.73 3.01 -10.41
CA VAL A 124 -8.75 3.83 -9.77
C VAL A 124 -9.41 3.01 -8.67
N LYS A 125 -9.45 3.55 -7.47
CA LYS A 125 -10.16 3.00 -6.32
C LYS A 125 -11.13 4.04 -5.76
N VAL A 126 -12.24 3.55 -5.23
CA VAL A 126 -13.19 4.35 -4.44
C VAL A 126 -13.26 3.74 -3.06
N ASN A 127 -13.18 4.56 -2.03
CA ASN A 127 -13.36 4.12 -0.64
C ASN A 127 -14.84 4.26 -0.21
N ARG A 128 -15.14 3.89 1.03
CA ARG A 128 -16.50 3.93 1.58
C ARG A 128 -17.05 5.34 1.73
N ASP A 129 -16.17 6.32 1.89
CA ASP A 129 -16.53 7.75 2.03
C ASP A 129 -16.69 8.42 0.64
N GLU A 130 -16.83 7.58 -0.40
CA GLU A 130 -16.96 7.98 -1.81
C GLU A 130 -15.75 8.75 -2.38
N GLN A 131 -14.63 8.77 -1.64
CA GLN A 131 -13.42 9.44 -2.11
C GLN A 131 -12.70 8.59 -3.14
N VAL A 132 -12.24 9.23 -4.21
CA VAL A 132 -11.54 8.59 -5.32
C VAL A 132 -10.03 8.75 -5.17
N THR A 133 -9.31 7.64 -5.33
CA THR A 133 -7.89 7.64 -5.59
C THR A 133 -7.65 7.14 -7.01
N ALA A 134 -7.03 7.96 -7.84
CA ALA A 134 -6.72 7.62 -9.22
C ALA A 134 -5.28 8.00 -9.55
N ALA A 135 -4.51 7.05 -10.07
CA ALA A 135 -3.13 7.32 -10.43
C ALA A 135 -2.68 6.50 -11.64
N GLY A 136 -1.78 7.09 -12.41
CA GLY A 136 -1.03 6.45 -13.47
C GLY A 136 0.38 6.09 -13.00
N TYR A 137 0.90 4.99 -13.51
CA TYR A 137 2.21 4.46 -13.22
C TYR A 137 2.89 4.00 -14.52
N TYR A 138 4.16 4.28 -14.66
CA TYR A 138 4.98 3.80 -15.75
C TYR A 138 6.32 3.31 -15.23
N ARG A 139 6.72 2.09 -15.63
CA ARG A 139 8.05 1.56 -15.38
C ARG A 139 8.74 1.19 -16.67
N MET A 140 10.07 1.32 -16.68
CA MET A 140 10.93 0.88 -17.78
C MET A 140 12.29 0.47 -17.25
N ASN A 141 12.95 -0.50 -17.90
CA ASN A 141 14.37 -0.76 -17.71
C ASN A 141 15.16 -0.02 -18.80
N LYS A 142 16.11 0.81 -18.37
CA LYS A 142 16.99 1.56 -19.27
C LYS A 142 18.37 1.73 -18.64
N TRP A 143 19.42 1.50 -19.43
CA TRP A 143 20.82 1.57 -19.00
C TRP A 143 21.20 0.59 -17.87
N GLY A 144 20.50 -0.54 -17.80
CA GLY A 144 20.71 -1.53 -16.74
C GLY A 144 20.01 -1.22 -15.41
N TYR A 145 19.19 -0.17 -15.36
CA TYR A 145 18.43 0.25 -14.19
C TYR A 145 16.93 0.22 -14.44
N ASP A 146 16.16 -0.07 -13.38
CA ASP A 146 14.71 0.04 -13.39
C ASP A 146 14.30 1.43 -12.92
N TRP A 147 13.53 2.10 -13.75
CA TRP A 147 12.96 3.41 -13.50
C TRP A 147 11.45 3.29 -13.37
N GLN A 148 10.87 3.99 -12.42
CA GLN A 148 9.43 4.13 -12.31
C GLN A 148 9.03 5.59 -12.08
N PHE A 149 7.86 5.92 -12.58
CA PHE A 149 7.22 7.23 -12.43
C PHE A 149 5.74 7.01 -12.15
N LEU A 150 5.18 7.84 -11.28
CA LEU A 150 3.77 7.83 -10.99
C LEU A 150 3.25 9.26 -10.76
N ALA A 151 1.98 9.45 -11.07
CA ALA A 151 1.27 10.68 -10.76
C ALA A 151 -0.24 10.41 -10.65
N GLY A 152 -0.93 11.18 -9.81
CA GLY A 152 -2.36 11.02 -9.61
C GLY A 152 -2.96 11.94 -8.57
N ILE A 153 -4.13 11.52 -8.11
CA ILE A 153 -4.92 12.17 -7.06
C ILE A 153 -5.23 11.13 -5.98
N LEU A 154 -5.05 11.51 -4.71
CA LEU A 154 -5.38 10.69 -3.56
C LEU A 154 -6.62 11.26 -2.86
N ASN A 155 -7.64 10.42 -2.69
CA ASN A 155 -8.87 10.70 -1.93
C ASN A 155 -9.55 12.03 -2.33
N ASP A 156 -9.50 12.42 -3.62
CA ASP A 156 -10.01 13.68 -4.18
C ASP A 156 -9.47 14.96 -3.50
N GLU A 157 -8.42 14.84 -2.69
CA GLU A 157 -7.94 15.95 -1.86
C GLU A 157 -6.48 16.32 -2.14
N GLU A 158 -5.70 15.43 -2.74
CA GLU A 158 -4.26 15.61 -2.82
C GLU A 158 -3.70 15.15 -4.17
N TYR A 159 -2.91 16.01 -4.79
CA TYR A 159 -2.07 15.62 -5.92
C TYR A 159 -0.84 14.86 -5.44
N VAL A 160 -0.47 13.84 -6.17
CA VAL A 160 0.71 13.03 -5.90
C VAL A 160 1.55 12.88 -7.15
N ALA A 161 2.87 12.97 -6.98
CA ALA A 161 3.84 12.59 -8.00
C ALA A 161 4.98 11.82 -7.34
N GLY A 162 5.43 10.75 -7.95
CA GLY A 162 6.49 9.92 -7.41
C GLY A 162 7.41 9.36 -8.48
N MET A 163 8.58 8.94 -8.03
CA MET A 163 9.57 8.28 -8.84
C MET A 163 10.26 7.17 -8.04
N GLY A 164 10.84 6.21 -8.76
CA GLY A 164 11.68 5.18 -8.19
C GLY A 164 12.83 4.83 -9.13
N TRP A 165 13.91 4.37 -8.54
CA TRP A 165 15.12 3.97 -9.24
C TRP A 165 15.76 2.81 -8.50
N SER A 166 16.00 1.71 -9.21
CA SER A 166 16.62 0.52 -8.62
C SER A 166 17.56 -0.17 -9.61
N GLY A 167 18.46 -0.98 -9.08
CA GLY A 167 19.42 -1.72 -9.87
C GLY A 167 20.58 -2.27 -9.06
N ASP A 168 21.71 -2.49 -9.72
CA ASP A 168 22.96 -2.95 -9.13
C ASP A 168 24.10 -1.98 -9.47
N ILE A 169 24.95 -1.70 -8.51
CA ILE A 169 26.18 -0.94 -8.67
C ILE A 169 27.31 -1.75 -8.02
N ALA A 170 28.20 -2.31 -8.84
CA ALA A 170 29.36 -3.08 -8.38
C ALA A 170 29.02 -4.25 -7.44
N GLY A 171 27.91 -4.96 -7.70
CA GLY A 171 27.43 -6.09 -6.90
C GLY A 171 26.60 -5.70 -5.68
N ALA A 172 26.41 -4.41 -5.44
CA ALA A 172 25.48 -3.91 -4.41
C ALA A 172 24.13 -3.58 -5.04
N GLY A 173 23.09 -4.29 -4.64
CA GLY A 173 21.71 -3.96 -5.02
C GLY A 173 21.25 -2.71 -4.30
N PHE A 174 20.51 -1.83 -4.99
CA PHE A 174 19.89 -0.67 -4.39
C PHE A 174 18.47 -0.44 -4.90
N SER A 175 17.64 0.21 -4.09
CA SER A 175 16.31 0.71 -4.47
C SER A 175 16.04 2.03 -3.77
N CYS A 176 15.54 3.00 -4.52
CA CYS A 176 15.16 4.31 -4.01
C CYS A 176 13.76 4.68 -4.50
N GLU A 177 12.97 5.29 -3.64
CA GLU A 177 11.66 5.84 -3.98
C GLU A 177 11.51 7.23 -3.40
N ALA A 178 10.77 8.07 -4.10
CA ALA A 178 10.35 9.36 -3.58
C ALA A 178 8.93 9.68 -4.07
N THR A 179 8.10 10.17 -3.16
CA THR A 179 6.73 10.61 -3.44
C THR A 179 6.50 11.99 -2.84
N TYR A 180 6.04 12.90 -3.66
CA TYR A 180 5.64 14.23 -3.26
C TYR A 180 4.12 14.32 -3.27
N ILE A 181 3.52 14.73 -2.15
CA ILE A 181 2.09 14.84 -1.96
C ILE A 181 1.76 16.29 -1.64
N ARG A 182 0.77 16.85 -2.33
CA ARG A 182 0.35 18.23 -2.15
C ARG A 182 -1.16 18.36 -2.11
N PRO A 183 -1.74 19.03 -1.08
CA PRO A 183 -3.17 19.29 -1.02
C PRO A 183 -3.69 20.08 -2.22
N ASP A 184 -4.87 19.72 -2.71
CA ASP A 184 -5.57 20.47 -3.79
C ASP A 184 -6.08 21.79 -3.24
N LYS A 185 -6.70 21.77 -2.06
CA LYS A 185 -7.20 22.97 -1.37
C LYS A 185 -6.03 23.85 -0.93
N ASN A 186 -6.08 25.15 -1.32
CA ASN A 186 -5.04 26.13 -1.03
C ASN A 186 -3.66 25.77 -1.63
N PHE A 187 -3.68 25.23 -2.85
CA PHE A 187 -2.48 24.75 -3.55
C PHE A 187 -1.31 25.76 -3.54
N ARG A 188 -1.58 27.06 -3.51
CA ARG A 188 -0.53 28.09 -3.52
C ARG A 188 0.05 28.37 -2.14
N ASP A 189 -0.73 28.19 -1.08
CA ASP A 189 -0.39 28.60 0.28
C ASP A 189 0.11 27.44 1.17
N THR A 190 -0.10 26.19 0.73
CA THR A 190 0.36 24.99 1.45
C THR A 190 1.59 24.38 0.79
N SER A 191 2.61 24.08 1.59
CA SER A 191 3.74 23.27 1.16
C SER A 191 3.32 21.79 1.06
N GLY A 192 3.83 21.09 0.05
CA GLY A 192 3.66 19.64 -0.05
C GLY A 192 4.59 18.89 0.89
N ILE A 193 4.35 17.61 1.03
CA ILE A 193 5.12 16.68 1.85
C ILE A 193 5.94 15.78 0.93
N LEU A 194 7.23 15.69 1.17
CA LEU A 194 8.12 14.74 0.52
C LEU A 194 8.32 13.53 1.42
N LEU A 195 8.04 12.35 0.90
CA LEU A 195 8.39 11.06 1.49
C LEU A 195 9.46 10.43 0.58
N ALA A 196 10.51 9.89 1.17
CA ALA A 196 11.54 9.20 0.40
C ALA A 196 12.08 8.01 1.19
N SER A 197 12.36 6.91 0.49
CA SER A 197 13.06 5.76 1.06
C SER A 197 14.21 5.35 0.15
N ALA A 198 15.25 4.80 0.74
CA ALA A 198 16.38 4.25 0.03
C ALA A 198 16.89 3.01 0.76
N SER A 199 17.10 1.94 0.00
CA SER A 199 17.67 0.68 0.49
C SER A 199 18.92 0.31 -0.28
N ALA A 200 19.83 -0.37 0.41
CA ALA A 200 21.01 -0.99 -0.19
C ALA A 200 21.20 -2.39 0.40
N SER A 201 21.67 -3.32 -0.43
CA SER A 201 21.95 -4.69 -0.02
C SER A 201 23.22 -5.20 -0.67
N TYR A 202 23.96 -6.05 0.05
CA TYR A 202 25.18 -6.65 -0.47
C TYR A 202 25.35 -8.07 0.05
N MET A 203 25.72 -8.98 -0.84
CA MET A 203 26.08 -10.36 -0.51
C MET A 203 27.59 -10.50 -0.59
N PHE A 204 28.21 -10.82 0.53
CA PHE A 204 29.65 -11.08 0.63
C PHE A 204 29.99 -12.51 0.18
N ASP A 205 31.23 -12.76 -0.21
CA ASP A 205 31.72 -14.08 -0.65
C ASP A 205 31.54 -15.17 0.42
N ASN A 206 31.54 -14.81 1.69
CA ASN A 206 31.29 -15.71 2.82
C ASN A 206 29.79 -15.98 3.08
N SER A 207 28.91 -15.64 2.14
CA SER A 207 27.45 -15.76 2.26
C SER A 207 26.80 -14.86 3.33
N LEU A 208 27.51 -13.89 3.88
CA LEU A 208 26.90 -12.86 4.71
C LEU A 208 26.11 -11.91 3.83
N TYR A 209 24.81 -11.76 4.10
CA TYR A 209 23.94 -10.79 3.45
C TYR A 209 23.68 -9.63 4.40
N LEU A 210 23.97 -8.42 3.95
CA LEU A 210 23.63 -7.18 4.67
C LEU A 210 22.60 -6.39 3.85
N GLN A 211 21.63 -5.84 4.55
CA GLN A 211 20.62 -4.97 3.99
C GLN A 211 20.37 -3.79 4.93
N MET A 212 20.28 -2.61 4.36
CA MET A 212 19.98 -1.37 5.09
C MET A 212 18.90 -0.62 4.34
N GLU A 213 18.02 0.05 5.08
CA GLU A 213 17.00 0.93 4.52
C GLU A 213 16.83 2.15 5.41
N GLY A 214 16.70 3.32 4.78
CA GLY A 214 16.43 4.59 5.42
C GLY A 214 15.18 5.23 4.86
N PHE A 215 14.43 5.93 5.72
CA PHE A 215 13.21 6.63 5.36
C PHE A 215 13.25 8.09 5.79
N TYR A 216 12.82 8.98 4.91
CA TYR A 216 12.62 10.40 5.15
C TYR A 216 11.15 10.75 5.05
N ASN A 217 10.61 11.39 6.10
CA ASN A 217 9.26 11.94 6.12
C ASN A 217 9.31 13.45 6.34
N GLY A 218 8.92 14.24 5.32
CA GLY A 218 8.86 15.68 5.40
C GLY A 218 7.76 16.26 6.29
N ASN A 219 6.89 15.41 6.85
CA ASN A 219 5.79 15.79 7.74
C ASN A 219 6.12 15.61 9.24
N TYR A 220 7.37 15.88 9.63
CA TYR A 220 7.86 15.60 10.98
C TYR A 220 7.15 16.38 12.11
N GLU A 221 6.48 17.49 11.82
CA GLU A 221 5.84 18.35 12.84
C GLU A 221 4.63 17.70 13.53
N HIS A 222 4.05 16.67 12.92
CA HIS A 222 2.88 15.96 13.48
C HIS A 222 3.23 14.67 14.24
N MET A 223 4.51 14.29 14.28
CA MET A 223 4.98 13.15 15.07
C MET A 223 5.19 13.53 16.53
N ARG A 224 4.13 13.70 17.30
CA ARG A 224 4.22 13.63 18.76
C ARG A 224 4.23 12.16 19.18
N LEU A 225 5.41 11.65 19.50
CA LEU A 225 5.59 10.42 20.27
C LEU A 225 4.73 10.51 21.54
N GLY A 226 3.63 9.79 21.60
CA GLY A 226 2.77 9.77 22.78
C GLY A 226 1.29 9.54 22.56
N SER A 227 0.83 9.48 21.32
CA SER A 227 -0.58 9.24 21.03
C SER A 227 -0.79 7.90 20.29
N PHE A 228 -0.50 6.79 20.99
CA PHE A 228 -0.92 5.45 20.52
C PHE A 228 -2.41 5.38 20.18
N ARG A 229 -3.23 6.24 20.80
CA ARG A 229 -4.67 6.29 20.60
C ARG A 229 -5.07 6.83 19.22
N SER A 230 -4.26 7.69 18.58
CA SER A 230 -4.59 8.26 17.27
C SER A 230 -4.26 7.30 16.12
N TYR A 231 -3.37 6.33 16.32
CA TYR A 231 -3.01 5.32 15.33
C TYR A 231 -4.14 4.33 15.04
N TYR A 232 -4.95 4.00 16.03
CA TYR A 232 -6.04 3.03 15.89
C TYR A 232 -7.31 3.61 15.25
N TYR A 233 -7.46 4.93 15.17
CA TYR A 233 -8.71 5.58 14.76
C TYR A 233 -8.64 6.34 13.43
N ARG A 234 -7.49 6.45 12.79
CA ARG A 234 -7.37 7.09 11.49
C ARG A 234 -7.04 6.07 10.40
N PRO A 235 -7.71 6.15 9.23
CA PRO A 235 -7.27 5.36 8.09
C PRO A 235 -5.83 5.71 7.78
N MET A 236 -4.98 4.67 7.65
CA MET A 236 -3.59 4.89 7.28
C MET A 236 -3.51 5.42 5.87
N THR A 237 -2.93 6.57 5.73
CA THR A 237 -2.59 7.18 4.45
C THR A 237 -1.08 7.06 4.26
N VAL A 238 -0.61 7.23 3.03
CA VAL A 238 0.84 7.25 2.72
C VAL A 238 1.60 8.24 3.63
N LYS A 239 0.94 9.30 4.09
CA LYS A 239 1.48 10.30 5.04
C LYS A 239 1.72 9.79 6.45
N THR A 240 1.03 8.75 6.86
CA THR A 240 1.13 8.17 8.21
C THR A 240 2.07 6.97 8.29
N LEU A 241 2.79 6.69 7.19
CA LEU A 241 3.86 5.69 7.14
C LEU A 241 5.10 6.23 7.88
N SER A 242 5.06 6.22 9.19
CA SER A 242 6.25 6.57 9.99
C SER A 242 6.14 5.99 11.38
#